data_0d58f004c0470c621642a2552b046bcc
#
_entry.id   0d58f004c0470c621642a2552b046bcc
#
_cell.length_a   1.000
_cell.length_b   1.000
_cell.length_c   1.000
_cell.angle_alpha   90.00
_cell.angle_beta   90.00
_cell.angle_gamma   90.00
#
_symmetry.space_group_name_H-M   'P 1'
#
loop_
_entity.id
_entity.type
_entity.pdbx_description
1 polymer ?
#
loop_
_entity_poly.entity_id
_entity_poly.type
_entity_poly.pdbx_seq_one_letter_code
_entity_poly.pdbx_strand_id
1 'polypeptide(L)'
;MPLTARRDPPVINLVNPMNCLNSWLGDRVDMAFRCVNNGGDGGFKFFCERDEDDNRQTEDATIRIGSFNITPSEFYLYSGNAIDVYISFNPENEGQLQENLILACDNQTSEFYKVTGYGSMLDLDIIAVDGKDVDFKANPFETIFFENTNPTAESRRTLRMKNSSPIAVPFHWSIYKEKNSNKITLGDEQTHYRMVPQSGKIKGGETVEFEVFFSPDHAEPYFEYADLIIEDVPLSAVRSPPEGLKQFYA
;
A
#
# COMPACT_ATOMS: atom_id res chain seq x y z
N MET A 1 46.12 13.60 46.54
CA MET A 1 46.11 13.35 45.09
C MET A 1 44.65 13.48 44.63
N PRO A 2 44.26 14.48 43.83
CA PRO A 2 42.86 14.60 43.39
C PRO A 2 42.57 13.54 42.30
N LEU A 3 41.48 12.78 42.49
CA LEU A 3 40.98 11.85 41.50
C LEU A 3 39.81 12.53 40.78
N THR A 4 39.92 12.68 39.45
CA THR A 4 38.82 13.16 38.59
C THR A 4 38.39 12.03 37.68
N ALA A 5 37.07 11.71 37.70
CA ALA A 5 36.45 10.80 36.74
C ALA A 5 35.49 11.63 35.85
N ARG A 6 35.56 11.44 34.56
CA ARG A 6 34.65 12.03 33.59
C ARG A 6 33.96 10.89 32.81
N ARG A 7 32.67 10.92 32.75
CA ARG A 7 31.87 10.04 31.87
C ARG A 7 31.61 10.80 30.61
N ASP A 8 31.94 10.20 29.45
CA ASP A 8 31.59 10.80 28.17
C ASP A 8 30.05 10.71 28.00
N PRO A 9 29.42 11.76 27.49
CA PRO A 9 27.99 11.73 27.22
C PRO A 9 27.68 10.71 26.12
N PRO A 10 26.52 10.03 26.18
CA PRO A 10 26.05 9.21 25.07
C PRO A 10 25.75 10.09 23.84
N VAL A 11 26.01 9.52 22.66
CA VAL A 11 25.75 10.19 21.36
C VAL A 11 25.02 9.20 20.46
N ILE A 12 23.77 9.47 20.19
CA ILE A 12 22.93 8.61 19.36
C ILE A 12 23.07 8.98 17.89
N ASN A 13 23.17 7.95 17.06
CA ASN A 13 23.02 8.03 15.62
C ASN A 13 21.80 7.19 15.21
N LEU A 14 20.67 7.86 14.95
CA LEU A 14 19.42 7.31 14.47
C LEU A 14 18.94 8.19 13.30
N VAL A 15 18.48 7.57 12.23
CA VAL A 15 18.00 8.33 11.06
C VAL A 15 16.80 9.21 11.42
N ASN A 16 16.79 10.43 10.89
CA ASN A 16 15.71 11.40 11.10
C ASN A 16 15.39 12.12 9.77
N PRO A 17 14.18 12.01 9.21
CA PRO A 17 13.01 11.29 9.73
C PRO A 17 13.10 9.75 9.57
N MET A 18 12.45 9.02 10.46
CA MET A 18 12.18 7.59 10.33
C MET A 18 10.96 7.41 9.41
N ASN A 19 11.19 7.04 8.15
CA ASN A 19 10.13 6.97 7.15
C ASN A 19 9.64 5.52 6.97
N CYS A 20 8.36 5.29 7.28
CA CYS A 20 7.67 4.00 7.15
C CYS A 20 7.11 3.73 5.74
N LEU A 21 7.44 4.60 4.76
CA LEU A 21 7.00 4.49 3.37
C LEU A 21 5.47 4.58 3.21
N ASN A 22 4.93 3.86 2.21
CA ASN A 22 3.50 3.84 1.89
C ASN A 22 2.87 2.54 2.38
N SER A 23 1.67 2.62 2.96
CA SER A 23 0.84 1.48 3.35
C SER A 23 -0.59 1.69 2.90
N TRP A 24 -1.30 0.63 2.56
CA TRP A 24 -2.75 0.69 2.37
C TRP A 24 -3.45 1.03 3.69
N LEU A 25 -4.61 1.70 3.62
CA LEU A 25 -5.44 1.90 4.80
C LEU A 25 -5.87 0.55 5.37
N GLY A 26 -5.68 0.39 6.70
CA GLY A 26 -6.00 -0.85 7.41
C GLY A 26 -4.96 -1.98 7.24
N ASP A 27 -3.90 -1.75 6.47
CA ASP A 27 -2.76 -2.65 6.41
C ASP A 27 -1.65 -2.19 7.36
N ARG A 28 -0.65 -3.03 7.57
CA ARG A 28 0.46 -2.79 8.49
C ARG A 28 1.79 -2.97 7.78
N VAL A 29 2.65 -1.97 7.94
CA VAL A 29 4.05 -2.03 7.50
C VAL A 29 4.96 -1.95 8.71
N ASP A 30 5.90 -2.90 8.82
CA ASP A 30 6.90 -2.95 9.89
C ASP A 30 8.27 -2.55 9.32
N MET A 31 8.91 -1.55 9.93
CA MET A 31 10.23 -1.03 9.55
C MET A 31 11.17 -1.10 10.74
N ALA A 32 12.45 -1.39 10.48
CA ALA A 32 13.51 -1.38 11.47
C ALA A 32 14.50 -0.25 11.17
N PHE A 33 14.81 0.54 12.19
CA PHE A 33 15.76 1.66 12.12
C PHE A 33 16.92 1.42 13.07
N ARG A 34 18.13 1.36 12.54
CA ARG A 34 19.34 1.13 13.32
C ARG A 34 19.66 2.35 14.16
N CYS A 35 19.73 2.16 15.48
CA CYS A 35 20.13 3.15 16.48
C CYS A 35 21.50 2.75 17.05
N VAL A 36 22.49 3.62 16.92
CA VAL A 36 23.88 3.36 17.35
C VAL A 36 24.29 4.39 18.39
N ASN A 37 24.90 3.94 19.51
CA ASN A 37 25.49 4.85 20.48
C ASN A 37 26.99 5.01 20.20
N ASN A 38 27.40 6.17 19.73
CA ASN A 38 28.79 6.54 19.43
C ASN A 38 29.47 7.27 20.59
N GLY A 39 28.80 7.46 21.73
CA GLY A 39 29.31 8.12 22.93
C GLY A 39 29.48 7.19 24.10
N GLY A 40 29.37 7.72 25.33
CA GLY A 40 29.38 6.92 26.54
C GLY A 40 28.09 6.12 26.76
N ASP A 41 28.10 5.24 27.75
CA ASP A 41 26.93 4.42 28.07
C ASP A 41 25.73 5.29 28.49
N GLY A 42 24.48 4.86 28.13
CA GLY A 42 23.27 5.59 28.53
C GLY A 42 22.00 4.79 28.42
N GLY A 43 21.01 5.18 29.25
CA GLY A 43 19.65 4.74 29.20
C GLY A 43 18.83 5.74 28.37
N PHE A 44 17.95 5.22 27.51
CA PHE A 44 17.18 6.03 26.56
C PHE A 44 15.71 5.66 26.64
N LYS A 45 14.84 6.67 26.46
CA LYS A 45 13.40 6.48 26.44
C LYS A 45 12.74 7.40 25.44
N PHE A 46 11.86 6.83 24.61
CA PHE A 46 11.00 7.58 23.71
C PHE A 46 9.76 8.14 24.44
N PHE A 47 9.42 9.37 24.09
CA PHE A 47 8.22 10.07 24.53
C PHE A 47 7.51 10.69 23.33
N CYS A 48 6.19 10.84 23.46
CA CYS A 48 5.42 11.71 22.57
C CYS A 48 5.35 13.14 23.14
N GLU A 49 5.37 14.14 22.29
CA GLU A 49 5.22 15.54 22.67
C GLU A 49 3.76 15.89 23.05
N ARG A 50 2.81 15.07 22.63
CA ARG A 50 1.38 15.22 22.93
C ARG A 50 1.05 14.45 24.21
N ASP A 51 0.17 15.01 24.99
CA ASP A 51 -0.49 14.53 26.24
C ASP A 51 0.05 13.28 26.97
N GLU A 52 0.00 13.33 28.30
CA GLU A 52 0.40 12.24 29.21
C GLU A 52 -0.33 10.92 28.94
N ASP A 53 -1.53 10.95 28.35
CA ASP A 53 -2.31 9.74 28.02
C ASP A 53 -1.74 8.96 26.83
N ASP A 54 -1.10 9.62 25.86
CA ASP A 54 -0.45 8.97 24.71
C ASP A 54 0.89 8.31 25.07
N ASN A 55 1.45 8.66 26.23
CA ASN A 55 2.70 8.09 26.73
C ASN A 55 2.52 6.79 27.53
N ARG A 56 1.35 6.18 27.49
CA ARG A 56 1.13 4.87 28.15
C ARG A 56 2.00 3.82 27.49
N GLN A 57 3.04 3.41 28.19
CA GLN A 57 3.76 2.19 27.86
C GLN A 57 2.80 1.01 27.98
N THR A 58 2.72 0.20 26.94
CA THR A 58 2.11 -1.10 27.03
C THR A 58 3.04 -2.05 27.81
N GLU A 59 2.53 -3.17 28.31
CA GLU A 59 3.33 -4.20 28.98
C GLU A 59 4.53 -4.68 28.14
N ASP A 60 4.48 -4.48 26.81
CA ASP A 60 5.48 -4.90 25.82
C ASP A 60 6.59 -3.85 25.56
N ALA A 61 6.77 -2.84 26.41
CA ALA A 61 7.71 -1.74 26.17
C ALA A 61 7.54 -1.06 24.80
N THR A 62 6.29 -0.86 24.38
CA THR A 62 5.90 -0.21 23.14
C THR A 62 5.22 1.13 23.45
N ILE A 63 5.56 2.19 22.70
CA ILE A 63 4.82 3.45 22.68
C ILE A 63 3.94 3.51 21.45
N ARG A 64 2.67 3.93 21.63
CA ARG A 64 1.69 4.11 20.55
C ARG A 64 1.41 5.59 20.34
N ILE A 65 1.58 6.06 19.11
CA ILE A 65 1.43 7.47 18.76
C ILE A 65 0.73 7.54 17.40
N GLY A 66 -0.54 7.98 17.40
CA GLY A 66 -1.34 8.00 16.19
C GLY A 66 -1.32 6.64 15.49
N SER A 67 -0.91 6.61 14.24
CA SER A 67 -0.81 5.38 13.42
C SER A 67 0.50 4.60 13.60
N PHE A 68 1.35 4.99 14.56
CA PHE A 68 2.68 4.38 14.75
C PHE A 68 2.81 3.68 16.11
N ASN A 69 3.40 2.48 16.09
CA ASN A 69 3.82 1.77 17.30
C ASN A 69 5.35 1.62 17.25
N ILE A 70 6.05 2.08 18.30
CA ILE A 70 7.50 2.10 18.36
C ILE A 70 7.98 1.15 19.47
N THR A 71 8.88 0.22 19.14
CA THR A 71 9.43 -0.80 20.05
C THR A 71 10.95 -0.97 19.81
N PRO A 72 11.77 -1.02 20.86
CA PRO A 72 11.44 -0.78 22.25
C PRO A 72 11.26 0.73 22.54
N SER A 73 10.36 1.06 23.46
CA SER A 73 10.18 2.44 23.93
C SER A 73 11.25 2.88 24.94
N GLU A 74 11.94 1.92 25.57
CA GLU A 74 12.99 2.16 26.54
C GLU A 74 14.11 1.12 26.37
N PHE A 75 15.37 1.56 26.39
CA PHE A 75 16.52 0.70 26.19
C PHE A 75 17.80 1.31 26.79
N TYR A 76 18.80 0.44 27.04
CA TYR A 76 20.13 0.86 27.48
C TYR A 76 21.18 0.46 26.44
N LEU A 77 22.05 1.40 26.06
CA LEU A 77 23.15 1.15 25.13
C LEU A 77 24.51 1.45 25.76
N TYR A 78 25.38 0.46 25.74
CA TYR A 78 26.80 0.68 26.00
C TYR A 78 27.45 1.42 24.83
N SER A 79 28.58 2.03 25.11
CA SER A 79 29.42 2.70 24.10
C SER A 79 29.74 1.75 22.93
N GLY A 80 29.49 2.20 21.70
CA GLY A 80 29.70 1.44 20.46
C GLY A 80 28.63 0.40 20.16
N ASN A 81 27.65 0.18 21.04
CA ASN A 81 26.57 -0.77 20.80
C ASN A 81 25.43 -0.16 19.99
N ALA A 82 24.60 -1.03 19.44
CA ALA A 82 23.46 -0.64 18.63
C ALA A 82 22.25 -1.53 18.91
N ILE A 83 21.05 -0.99 18.65
CA ILE A 83 19.76 -1.68 18.69
C ILE A 83 18.96 -1.34 17.44
N ASP A 84 18.03 -2.20 17.05
CA ASP A 84 17.06 -1.88 16.03
C ASP A 84 15.76 -1.41 16.69
N VAL A 85 15.33 -0.18 16.33
CA VAL A 85 14.05 0.40 16.70
C VAL A 85 13.04 -0.01 15.64
N TYR A 86 12.06 -0.79 16.03
CA TYR A 86 10.99 -1.26 15.15
C TYR A 86 9.81 -0.29 15.20
N ILE A 87 9.32 0.09 14.06
CA ILE A 87 8.13 0.93 13.92
C ILE A 87 7.12 0.19 13.07
N SER A 88 5.93 -0.06 13.66
CA SER A 88 4.76 -0.57 12.95
C SER A 88 3.89 0.61 12.56
N PHE A 89 3.63 0.77 11.28
CA PHE A 89 2.76 1.81 10.72
C PHE A 89 1.48 1.19 10.22
N ASN A 90 0.33 1.62 10.78
CA ASN A 90 -1.00 1.20 10.38
C ASN A 90 -1.89 2.44 10.16
N PRO A 91 -1.96 2.98 8.92
CA PRO A 91 -2.72 4.17 8.64
C PRO A 91 -4.23 3.94 8.65
N GLU A 92 -4.95 4.83 9.34
CA GLU A 92 -6.42 4.89 9.33
C GLU A 92 -6.94 5.98 8.39
N ASN A 93 -6.08 6.91 7.97
CA ASN A 93 -6.42 8.03 7.11
C ASN A 93 -5.50 8.11 5.89
N GLU A 94 -6.06 8.54 4.74
CA GLU A 94 -5.31 8.80 3.52
C GLU A 94 -4.42 10.03 3.67
N GLY A 95 -3.22 9.97 3.10
CA GLY A 95 -2.28 11.07 3.04
C GLY A 95 -1.05 10.91 3.91
N GLN A 96 -0.29 12.00 4.00
CA GLN A 96 0.92 12.07 4.82
C GLN A 96 0.57 12.09 6.30
N LEU A 97 1.07 11.12 7.05
CA LEU A 97 0.98 11.04 8.51
C LEU A 97 2.36 11.29 9.11
N GLN A 98 2.42 12.08 10.17
CA GLN A 98 3.66 12.44 10.84
C GLN A 98 3.43 12.62 12.33
N GLU A 99 4.36 12.07 13.13
CA GLU A 99 4.40 12.29 14.58
C GLU A 99 5.80 12.72 15.01
N ASN A 100 5.86 13.49 16.10
CA ASN A 100 7.09 13.94 16.72
C ASN A 100 7.40 13.05 17.94
N LEU A 101 8.63 12.60 18.03
CA LEU A 101 9.17 11.79 19.12
C LEU A 101 10.28 12.57 19.82
N ILE A 102 10.36 12.40 21.13
CA ILE A 102 11.48 12.85 21.95
C ILE A 102 12.20 11.62 22.45
N LEU A 103 13.48 11.50 22.14
CA LEU A 103 14.37 10.50 22.74
C LEU A 103 15.12 11.17 23.90
N ALA A 104 14.70 10.89 25.13
CA ALA A 104 15.36 11.38 26.32
C ALA A 104 16.43 10.40 26.80
N CYS A 105 17.54 10.95 27.26
CA CYS A 105 18.64 10.19 27.86
C CYS A 105 18.69 10.41 29.37
N ASP A 106 19.20 9.42 30.11
CA ASP A 106 19.41 9.45 31.58
C ASP A 106 20.32 10.59 32.03
N ASN A 107 21.12 11.17 31.16
CA ASN A 107 21.95 12.37 31.38
C ASN A 107 21.20 13.71 31.27
N GLN A 108 19.87 13.68 31.16
CA GLN A 108 18.98 14.84 30.98
C GLN A 108 19.08 15.54 29.62
N THR A 109 19.74 14.93 28.63
CA THR A 109 19.66 15.42 27.24
C THR A 109 18.46 14.81 26.53
N SER A 110 17.93 15.51 25.53
CA SER A 110 16.82 15.05 24.69
C SER A 110 17.07 15.43 23.24
N GLU A 111 16.71 14.53 22.34
CA GLU A 111 16.77 14.71 20.89
C GLU A 111 15.40 14.54 20.27
N PHE A 112 15.11 15.31 19.22
CA PHE A 112 13.82 15.30 18.53
C PHE A 112 13.91 14.49 17.24
N TYR A 113 12.99 13.56 17.09
CA TYR A 113 12.85 12.70 15.93
C TYR A 113 11.47 12.84 15.31
N LYS A 114 11.38 12.59 14.01
CA LYS A 114 10.13 12.51 13.27
C LYS A 114 9.91 11.09 12.78
N VAL A 115 8.67 10.61 12.93
CA VAL A 115 8.20 9.40 12.27
C VAL A 115 7.21 9.81 11.19
N THR A 116 7.37 9.28 9.99
CA THR A 116 6.50 9.63 8.86
C THR A 116 6.06 8.38 8.12
N GLY A 117 4.88 8.44 7.51
CA GLY A 117 4.34 7.42 6.64
C GLY A 117 3.23 8.00 5.77
N TYR A 118 2.83 7.27 4.75
CA TYR A 118 1.75 7.70 3.86
C TYR A 118 0.68 6.62 3.78
N GLY A 119 -0.56 6.96 4.21
CA GLY A 119 -1.73 6.10 4.07
C GLY A 119 -2.31 6.22 2.67
N SER A 120 -2.51 5.09 2.00
CA SER A 120 -2.95 5.05 0.60
C SER A 120 -4.28 4.35 0.43
N MET A 121 -5.10 4.88 -0.49
CA MET A 121 -6.26 4.20 -1.03
C MET A 121 -5.99 3.75 -2.46
N LEU A 122 -6.71 2.71 -2.88
CA LEU A 122 -6.69 2.24 -4.27
C LEU A 122 -7.31 3.31 -5.18
N ASP A 123 -6.55 3.73 -6.18
CA ASP A 123 -6.99 4.65 -7.23
C ASP A 123 -6.54 4.10 -8.59
N LEU A 124 -7.40 3.25 -9.15
CA LEU A 124 -7.17 2.53 -10.40
C LEU A 124 -8.31 2.85 -11.37
N ASP A 125 -7.96 3.39 -12.54
CA ASP A 125 -8.93 3.84 -13.53
C ASP A 125 -8.60 3.34 -14.93
N ILE A 126 -9.66 2.97 -15.67
CA ILE A 126 -9.57 2.83 -17.12
C ILE A 126 -9.72 4.24 -17.71
N ILE A 127 -8.69 4.69 -18.42
CA ILE A 127 -8.60 6.06 -18.91
C ILE A 127 -8.81 6.20 -20.42
N ALA A 128 -8.64 5.12 -21.19
CA ALA A 128 -8.87 5.15 -22.63
C ALA A 128 -9.21 3.77 -23.21
N VAL A 129 -10.03 3.76 -24.27
CA VAL A 129 -10.31 2.61 -25.12
C VAL A 129 -10.00 3.01 -26.56
N ASP A 130 -9.17 2.23 -27.28
CA ASP A 130 -8.67 2.51 -28.64
C ASP A 130 -8.14 3.94 -28.82
N GLY A 131 -7.42 4.43 -27.80
CA GLY A 131 -6.86 5.77 -27.78
C GLY A 131 -7.87 6.91 -27.59
N LYS A 132 -9.14 6.60 -27.37
CA LYS A 132 -10.17 7.58 -26.99
C LYS A 132 -10.32 7.60 -25.49
N ASP A 133 -10.26 8.79 -24.89
CA ASP A 133 -10.45 8.96 -23.46
C ASP A 133 -11.86 8.54 -23.05
N VAL A 134 -11.94 7.82 -21.93
CA VAL A 134 -13.19 7.34 -21.33
C VAL A 134 -13.19 7.66 -19.85
N ASP A 135 -14.38 7.80 -19.28
CA ASP A 135 -14.60 7.98 -17.84
C ASP A 135 -15.48 6.84 -17.32
N PHE A 136 -14.83 5.75 -16.92
CA PHE A 136 -15.51 4.60 -16.33
C PHE A 136 -16.09 4.88 -14.93
N LYS A 137 -15.62 5.92 -14.23
CA LYS A 137 -16.25 6.35 -12.97
C LYS A 137 -17.63 6.95 -13.21
N ALA A 138 -17.80 7.69 -14.31
CA ALA A 138 -19.09 8.24 -14.70
C ALA A 138 -19.97 7.20 -15.42
N ASN A 139 -19.38 6.23 -16.12
CA ASN A 139 -20.09 5.19 -16.87
C ASN A 139 -19.47 3.79 -16.66
N PRO A 140 -19.70 3.14 -15.48
CA PRO A 140 -19.07 1.87 -15.12
C PRO A 140 -19.55 0.65 -15.92
N PHE A 141 -20.54 0.81 -16.79
CA PHE A 141 -21.12 -0.25 -17.65
C PHE A 141 -20.73 -0.10 -19.12
N GLU A 142 -19.65 0.61 -19.41
CA GLU A 142 -19.23 0.76 -20.79
C GLU A 142 -18.83 -0.59 -21.38
N THR A 143 -19.39 -0.87 -22.57
CA THR A 143 -19.16 -2.12 -23.29
C THR A 143 -18.11 -1.88 -24.38
N ILE A 144 -17.11 -2.75 -24.45
CA ILE A 144 -16.14 -2.74 -25.53
C ILE A 144 -16.75 -3.50 -26.72
N PHE A 145 -17.05 -2.79 -27.79
CA PHE A 145 -17.61 -3.38 -28.99
C PHE A 145 -16.51 -3.76 -29.98
N PHE A 146 -16.61 -4.98 -30.50
CA PHE A 146 -15.81 -5.45 -31.63
C PHE A 146 -16.62 -5.38 -32.89
N GLU A 147 -15.98 -5.03 -34.01
CA GLU A 147 -16.60 -5.08 -35.34
C GLU A 147 -16.84 -6.53 -35.75
N ASN A 148 -17.68 -6.71 -36.80
CA ASN A 148 -17.94 -8.05 -37.33
C ASN A 148 -16.62 -8.69 -37.78
N THR A 149 -16.27 -9.77 -37.10
CA THR A 149 -15.03 -10.51 -37.33
C THR A 149 -15.38 -11.86 -37.92
N ASN A 150 -14.76 -12.24 -39.03
CA ASN A 150 -14.99 -13.54 -39.66
C ASN A 150 -14.48 -14.66 -38.73
N PRO A 151 -15.16 -15.85 -38.69
CA PRO A 151 -14.61 -17.02 -38.06
C PRO A 151 -13.19 -17.28 -38.58
N THR A 152 -12.29 -17.72 -37.70
CA THR A 152 -10.85 -17.91 -37.97
C THR A 152 -10.00 -16.63 -38.12
N ALA A 153 -10.60 -15.44 -38.07
CA ALA A 153 -9.88 -14.18 -37.97
C ALA A 153 -9.80 -13.72 -36.49
N GLU A 154 -8.86 -12.82 -36.20
CA GLU A 154 -8.74 -12.20 -34.89
C GLU A 154 -8.88 -10.69 -35.04
N SER A 155 -9.68 -10.06 -34.19
CA SER A 155 -9.75 -8.60 -34.04
C SER A 155 -9.20 -8.16 -32.71
N ARG A 156 -8.71 -6.92 -32.63
CA ARG A 156 -8.02 -6.38 -31.45
C ARG A 156 -8.57 -5.02 -31.07
N ARG A 157 -8.68 -4.79 -29.76
CA ARG A 157 -8.94 -3.49 -29.14
C ARG A 157 -7.87 -3.20 -28.09
N THR A 158 -7.67 -1.94 -27.74
CA THR A 158 -6.75 -1.54 -26.70
C THR A 158 -7.48 -0.87 -25.55
N LEU A 159 -7.03 -1.16 -24.33
CA LEU A 159 -7.54 -0.62 -23.07
C LEU A 159 -6.39 -0.04 -22.29
N ARG A 160 -6.45 1.24 -21.89
CA ARG A 160 -5.42 1.86 -21.06
C ARG A 160 -5.93 2.08 -19.66
N MET A 161 -5.16 1.60 -18.69
CA MET A 161 -5.47 1.70 -17.26
C MET A 161 -4.35 2.42 -16.54
N LYS A 162 -4.71 3.31 -15.61
CA LYS A 162 -3.77 4.08 -14.78
C LYS A 162 -3.94 3.71 -13.31
N ASN A 163 -2.84 3.37 -12.65
CA ASN A 163 -2.76 3.30 -11.21
C ASN A 163 -2.28 4.66 -10.67
N SER A 164 -3.18 5.44 -10.10
CA SER A 164 -2.83 6.74 -9.50
C SER A 164 -2.43 6.63 -8.03
N SER A 165 -2.56 5.45 -7.41
CA SER A 165 -2.04 5.20 -6.06
C SER A 165 -0.50 5.06 -6.07
N PRO A 166 0.19 5.31 -4.94
CA PRO A 166 1.66 5.21 -4.88
C PRO A 166 2.17 3.77 -4.72
N ILE A 167 1.28 2.80 -4.54
CA ILE A 167 1.62 1.38 -4.28
C ILE A 167 1.35 0.56 -5.53
N ALA A 168 2.19 -0.43 -5.79
CA ALA A 168 2.00 -1.35 -6.90
C ALA A 168 0.83 -2.30 -6.61
N VAL A 169 -0.02 -2.53 -7.63
CA VAL A 169 -1.24 -3.32 -7.53
C VAL A 169 -1.09 -4.60 -8.34
N PRO A 170 -1.08 -5.78 -7.72
CA PRO A 170 -1.16 -7.05 -8.43
C PRO A 170 -2.56 -7.22 -9.02
N PHE A 171 -2.63 -7.81 -10.21
CA PHE A 171 -3.89 -8.01 -10.90
C PHE A 171 -3.90 -9.30 -11.72
N HIS A 172 -5.10 -9.81 -11.99
CA HIS A 172 -5.36 -10.74 -13.08
C HIS A 172 -6.75 -10.53 -13.69
N TRP A 173 -6.88 -10.83 -14.99
CA TRP A 173 -8.14 -10.78 -15.70
C TRP A 173 -8.82 -12.14 -15.72
N SER A 174 -10.12 -12.15 -15.41
CA SER A 174 -11.02 -13.31 -15.53
C SER A 174 -12.08 -13.02 -16.58
N ILE A 175 -12.20 -13.89 -17.60
CA ILE A 175 -13.19 -13.77 -18.67
C ILE A 175 -14.17 -14.93 -18.57
N TYR A 176 -15.48 -14.67 -18.67
CA TYR A 176 -16.52 -15.67 -18.50
C TYR A 176 -17.81 -15.31 -19.26
N LYS A 177 -18.63 -16.35 -19.57
CA LYS A 177 -19.84 -16.20 -20.41
C LYS A 177 -21.09 -15.77 -19.64
N GLU A 178 -21.25 -16.16 -18.38
CA GLU A 178 -22.46 -15.87 -17.60
C GLU A 178 -22.15 -15.23 -16.25
N LYS A 179 -22.88 -14.16 -15.90
CA LYS A 179 -22.73 -13.43 -14.65
C LYS A 179 -23.29 -14.17 -13.41
N ASN A 180 -24.00 -15.28 -13.58
CA ASN A 180 -24.74 -15.99 -12.51
C ASN A 180 -24.07 -17.28 -12.00
N SER A 181 -22.89 -17.63 -12.49
CA SER A 181 -22.18 -18.78 -11.93
C SER A 181 -21.47 -18.34 -10.66
N ASN A 182 -21.96 -18.77 -9.48
CA ASN A 182 -21.25 -18.70 -8.19
C ASN A 182 -19.93 -19.52 -8.18
N LYS A 183 -19.39 -19.85 -9.35
CA LYS A 183 -18.11 -20.50 -9.58
C LYS A 183 -17.26 -19.59 -10.43
N ILE A 184 -16.36 -18.86 -9.77
CA ILE A 184 -15.13 -18.39 -10.41
C ILE A 184 -14.30 -19.65 -10.66
N THR A 185 -14.57 -20.35 -11.75
CA THR A 185 -13.71 -21.43 -12.26
C THR A 185 -12.66 -20.77 -13.13
N LEU A 186 -11.51 -20.48 -12.53
CA LEU A 186 -10.31 -20.16 -13.28
C LEU A 186 -10.02 -21.33 -14.22
N GLY A 187 -10.25 -21.16 -15.52
CA GLY A 187 -9.52 -21.89 -16.54
C GLY A 187 -10.25 -22.97 -17.37
N ASP A 188 -11.54 -23.26 -17.18
CA ASP A 188 -12.18 -24.39 -17.89
C ASP A 188 -13.23 -24.04 -18.95
N GLU A 189 -13.62 -22.78 -19.10
CA GLU A 189 -14.51 -22.37 -20.20
C GLU A 189 -13.71 -21.82 -21.37
N GLN A 190 -13.93 -22.37 -22.55
CA GLN A 190 -13.37 -21.87 -23.79
C GLN A 190 -14.00 -20.50 -24.09
N THR A 191 -13.26 -19.43 -23.78
CA THR A 191 -13.63 -18.05 -24.07
C THR A 191 -13.15 -17.64 -25.45
N HIS A 192 -13.89 -16.73 -26.11
CA HIS A 192 -13.54 -16.19 -27.43
C HIS A 192 -12.71 -14.90 -27.30
N TYR A 193 -12.63 -14.39 -26.08
CA TYR A 193 -11.84 -13.20 -25.76
C TYR A 193 -10.64 -13.56 -24.91
N ARG A 194 -9.56 -12.82 -25.07
CA ARG A 194 -8.38 -12.88 -24.22
C ARG A 194 -7.80 -11.49 -23.95
N MET A 195 -7.24 -11.28 -22.78
CA MET A 195 -6.56 -10.06 -22.38
C MET A 195 -5.04 -10.29 -22.34
N VAL A 196 -4.28 -9.31 -22.81
CA VAL A 196 -2.82 -9.33 -22.76
C VAL A 196 -2.31 -7.99 -22.24
N PRO A 197 -1.52 -7.95 -21.16
CA PRO A 197 -1.19 -9.09 -20.29
C PRO A 197 -2.40 -9.59 -19.50
N GLN A 198 -2.48 -10.91 -19.25
CA GLN A 198 -3.57 -11.51 -18.48
C GLN A 198 -3.42 -11.27 -16.97
N SER A 199 -2.17 -11.19 -16.48
CA SER A 199 -1.86 -10.92 -15.08
C SER A 199 -0.55 -10.15 -14.96
N GLY A 200 -0.31 -9.54 -13.80
CA GLY A 200 0.92 -8.80 -13.54
C GLY A 200 0.80 -7.86 -12.36
N LYS A 201 1.60 -6.80 -12.37
CA LYS A 201 1.55 -5.71 -11.39
C LYS A 201 1.57 -4.37 -12.11
N ILE A 202 0.67 -3.47 -11.74
CA ILE A 202 0.67 -2.07 -12.18
C ILE A 202 1.38 -1.25 -11.09
N LYS A 203 2.54 -0.69 -11.40
CA LYS A 203 3.30 0.11 -10.43
C LYS A 203 2.55 1.38 -10.05
N GLY A 204 2.89 1.94 -8.89
CA GLY A 204 2.36 3.24 -8.49
C GLY A 204 2.67 4.33 -9.51
N GLY A 205 1.65 5.08 -9.93
CA GLY A 205 1.74 6.12 -10.97
C GLY A 205 1.83 5.61 -12.41
N GLU A 206 1.89 4.28 -12.65
CA GLU A 206 2.04 3.69 -13.97
C GLU A 206 0.73 3.67 -14.76
N THR A 207 0.85 3.83 -16.07
CA THR A 207 -0.22 3.54 -17.03
C THR A 207 0.16 2.30 -17.83
N VAL A 208 -0.72 1.29 -17.85
CA VAL A 208 -0.54 0.04 -18.58
C VAL A 208 -1.56 -0.03 -19.71
N GLU A 209 -1.14 -0.52 -20.86
CA GLU A 209 -2.00 -0.83 -21.99
C GLU A 209 -2.27 -2.33 -22.04
N PHE A 210 -3.53 -2.69 -22.14
CA PHE A 210 -4.01 -4.05 -22.35
C PHE A 210 -4.51 -4.19 -23.77
N GLU A 211 -4.21 -5.31 -24.40
CA GLU A 211 -4.78 -5.72 -25.67
C GLU A 211 -5.90 -6.72 -25.39
N VAL A 212 -7.08 -6.44 -25.93
CA VAL A 212 -8.25 -7.32 -25.90
C VAL A 212 -8.39 -7.94 -27.26
N PHE A 213 -8.26 -9.25 -27.34
CA PHE A 213 -8.39 -10.00 -28.58
C PHE A 213 -9.72 -10.74 -28.61
N PHE A 214 -10.36 -10.75 -29.77
CA PHE A 214 -11.57 -11.48 -30.05
C PHE A 214 -11.34 -12.43 -31.21
N SER A 215 -11.60 -13.74 -30.99
CA SER A 215 -11.36 -14.82 -31.98
C SER A 215 -12.62 -15.69 -32.06
N PRO A 216 -13.60 -15.36 -32.92
CA PRO A 216 -14.82 -16.15 -33.07
C PRO A 216 -14.54 -17.45 -33.82
N ASP A 217 -15.24 -18.52 -33.44
CA ASP A 217 -15.20 -19.82 -34.11
C ASP A 217 -16.40 -20.04 -35.06
N HIS A 218 -17.52 -19.31 -34.83
CA HIS A 218 -18.73 -19.37 -35.64
C HIS A 218 -19.23 -17.96 -35.99
N ALA A 219 -20.17 -17.89 -36.94
CA ALA A 219 -20.79 -16.63 -37.35
C ALA A 219 -22.07 -16.38 -36.51
N GLU A 220 -21.87 -16.02 -35.23
CA GLU A 220 -22.93 -15.73 -34.27
C GLU A 220 -22.55 -14.56 -33.35
N PRO A 221 -23.49 -13.95 -32.64
CA PRO A 221 -23.19 -12.94 -31.63
C PRO A 221 -22.49 -13.57 -30.41
N TYR A 222 -21.43 -12.93 -29.95
CA TYR A 222 -20.69 -13.28 -28.72
C TYR A 222 -20.85 -12.18 -27.68
N PHE A 223 -21.08 -12.60 -26.45
CA PHE A 223 -21.14 -11.71 -25.30
C PHE A 223 -20.51 -12.37 -24.09
N GLU A 224 -19.41 -11.80 -23.60
CA GLU A 224 -18.66 -12.29 -22.46
C GLU A 224 -18.33 -11.13 -21.50
N TYR A 225 -18.06 -11.45 -20.25
CA TYR A 225 -17.67 -10.50 -19.22
C TYR A 225 -16.18 -10.62 -18.94
N ALA A 226 -15.53 -9.50 -18.65
CA ALA A 226 -14.15 -9.46 -18.22
C ALA A 226 -14.07 -8.72 -16.87
N ASP A 227 -13.66 -9.44 -15.83
CA ASP A 227 -13.44 -8.88 -14.51
C ASP A 227 -11.93 -8.70 -14.27
N LEU A 228 -11.56 -7.51 -13.82
CA LEU A 228 -10.23 -7.26 -13.27
C LEU A 228 -10.23 -7.58 -11.79
N ILE A 229 -9.51 -8.62 -11.41
CA ILE A 229 -9.36 -9.02 -10.02
C ILE A 229 -8.08 -8.41 -9.47
N ILE A 230 -8.23 -7.65 -8.39
CA ILE A 230 -7.13 -6.99 -7.68
C ILE A 230 -6.81 -7.81 -6.44
N GLU A 231 -5.53 -8.09 -6.25
CA GLU A 231 -5.01 -8.87 -5.12
C GLU A 231 -4.27 -7.98 -4.13
N ASP A 232 -4.15 -8.46 -2.89
CA ASP A 232 -3.33 -7.83 -1.83
C ASP A 232 -3.71 -6.38 -1.48
N VAL A 233 -4.98 -5.97 -1.70
CA VAL A 233 -5.50 -4.67 -1.28
C VAL A 233 -6.58 -4.86 -0.24
N PRO A 234 -6.43 -4.32 0.99
CA PRO A 234 -7.45 -4.39 2.02
C PRO A 234 -8.74 -3.67 1.60
N LEU A 235 -9.91 -4.20 2.01
CA LEU A 235 -11.20 -3.57 1.72
C LEU A 235 -11.29 -2.13 2.26
N SER A 236 -10.62 -1.83 3.36
CA SER A 236 -10.50 -0.48 3.94
C SER A 236 -9.81 0.51 3.02
N ALA A 237 -8.94 0.04 2.13
CA ALA A 237 -8.24 0.86 1.14
C ALA A 237 -9.01 1.01 -0.17
N VAL A 238 -10.15 0.36 -0.33
CA VAL A 238 -11.01 0.50 -1.51
C VAL A 238 -12.07 1.57 -1.27
N ARG A 239 -12.12 2.58 -2.13
CA ARG A 239 -13.17 3.61 -2.05
C ARG A 239 -14.53 2.96 -2.24
N SER A 240 -15.46 3.20 -1.32
CA SER A 240 -16.84 2.73 -1.49
C SER A 240 -17.39 3.28 -2.80
N PRO A 241 -18.00 2.42 -3.65
CA PRO A 241 -18.64 2.90 -4.87
C PRO A 241 -19.75 3.90 -4.51
N PRO A 242 -20.09 4.85 -5.41
CA PRO A 242 -21.18 5.78 -5.22
C PRO A 242 -22.47 5.05 -4.82
N GLU A 243 -23.31 5.69 -3.98
CA GLU A 243 -24.60 5.12 -3.61
C GLU A 243 -25.43 4.82 -4.87
N GLY A 244 -25.88 3.59 -5.02
CA GLY A 244 -26.53 3.06 -6.22
C GLY A 244 -25.74 1.99 -6.99
N LEU A 245 -24.41 1.95 -6.84
CA LEU A 245 -23.57 0.91 -7.44
C LEU A 245 -23.24 -0.25 -6.49
N LYS A 246 -23.60 -0.14 -5.21
CA LYS A 246 -23.32 -1.17 -4.17
C LYS A 246 -23.91 -2.56 -4.48
N GLN A 247 -24.92 -2.66 -5.37
CA GLN A 247 -25.52 -3.94 -5.76
C GLN A 247 -24.68 -4.79 -6.71
N PHE A 248 -23.59 -4.24 -7.26
CA PHE A 248 -22.76 -4.90 -8.27
C PHE A 248 -21.38 -5.38 -7.75
N TYR A 249 -21.06 -5.07 -6.48
CA TYR A 249 -19.80 -5.44 -5.84
C TYR A 249 -19.96 -6.42 -4.65
N ALA A 250 -21.14 -7.06 -4.53
CA ALA A 250 -21.42 -8.04 -3.47
C ALA A 250 -21.22 -9.47 -3.97
#